data_86c7c464a0c9ed696eeff1c93cb3a450
#
_entry.id   86c7c464a0c9ed696eeff1c93cb3a450
#
_cell.length_a   1.000
_cell.length_b   1.000
_cell.length_c   1.000
_cell.angle_alpha   90.00
_cell.angle_beta   90.00
_cell.angle_gamma   90.00
#
_symmetry.space_group_name_H-M   'P 1'
#
loop_
_entity.id
_entity.type
_entity.pdbx_description
1 polymer ?
#
loop_
_entity_poly.entity_id
_entity_poly.type
_entity_poly.pdbx_seq_one_letter_code
_entity_poly.pdbx_strand_id
1 'polypeptide(L)'
;VLDQFGDSVPDLEDPQTLVSLVKAVNALRAKGQILAYHDRSDGGLLAAVAEMAFAGHVGVALNVDMLVTEGDGIADSRADHGDSKNWADQVGVRRHERSLQALFNEELGVVIQVRTADRDRALGILRQHGLSLHSHVIGKTRPGQADMPRGQGEISIWRDAKEIFSAKLSDLMLTWDAVSWKICQQRDNPVCADAEHAALAQPTALHWHVPAAVQAHMDMPYVNLARPRVAVLREQGVNSHLEMAYAFDAAGFEAVDVHMTDLQQGRVSLPDFAGFVACGGFSYGDTLGAGVGWARSIAFNPMLADQFQAFMQRSDRFGLGVCNGCQMMAALADLIPGAQDWPRFTTNQSERFEARLSQVEVLDSPSLFFQGMAGLRLPIAVSHGEGYANFALRGDLSRVHQAMRFVDGLGAGTEAYPLNPNGSPGGLTAVTTADGRFTAMMPHPERVFRQVQMSWTPADPSAHSPWMHIWRNARRWVG
;
A
#
# COMPACT_ATOMS: atom_id res chain seq x y z
N VAL A 1 -25.51 -4.79 17.76
CA VAL A 1 -25.34 -3.69 18.74
C VAL A 1 -26.23 -3.90 19.97
N LEU A 2 -27.45 -4.32 19.78
CA LEU A 2 -28.41 -4.51 20.86
C LEU A 2 -28.61 -5.98 21.27
N ASP A 3 -27.88 -6.89 20.64
CA ASP A 3 -28.02 -8.35 20.80
C ASP A 3 -29.48 -8.82 20.61
N GLN A 4 -30.14 -8.23 19.63
CA GLN A 4 -31.54 -8.49 19.28
C GLN A 4 -31.65 -8.70 17.78
N PHE A 5 -32.51 -9.65 17.38
CA PHE A 5 -32.91 -9.81 15.98
C PHE A 5 -34.09 -8.87 15.68
N GLY A 6 -34.02 -8.12 14.59
CA GLY A 6 -35.14 -7.34 14.09
C GLY A 6 -36.15 -8.20 13.35
N ASP A 7 -37.35 -7.67 13.15
CA ASP A 7 -38.45 -8.33 12.41
C ASP A 7 -38.28 -8.20 10.89
N SER A 8 -37.37 -7.33 10.43
CA SER A 8 -37.08 -7.08 8.99
C SER A 8 -35.57 -7.14 8.75
N VAL A 9 -35.20 -7.59 7.56
CA VAL A 9 -33.82 -7.58 7.08
C VAL A 9 -33.63 -6.41 6.11
N PRO A 10 -32.40 -5.86 5.99
CA PRO A 10 -32.10 -4.93 4.91
C PRO A 10 -32.47 -5.52 3.54
N ASP A 11 -33.25 -4.80 2.75
CA ASP A 11 -33.77 -5.30 1.49
C ASP A 11 -33.74 -4.20 0.41
N LEU A 12 -33.92 -4.60 -0.83
CA LEU A 12 -34.06 -3.72 -1.99
C LEU A 12 -35.53 -3.71 -2.46
N GLU A 13 -36.30 -2.81 -1.87
CA GLU A 13 -37.76 -2.68 -2.20
C GLU A 13 -37.98 -2.28 -3.66
N ASP A 14 -37.18 -1.37 -4.19
CA ASP A 14 -37.24 -0.93 -5.59
C ASP A 14 -35.87 -0.99 -6.26
N PRO A 15 -35.60 -2.03 -7.09
CA PRO A 15 -34.37 -2.14 -7.87
C PRO A 15 -34.04 -0.91 -8.74
N GLN A 16 -35.07 -0.15 -9.15
CA GLN A 16 -34.87 1.04 -9.97
C GLN A 16 -34.16 2.17 -9.19
N THR A 17 -34.38 2.25 -7.89
CA THR A 17 -33.69 3.18 -7.01
C THR A 17 -32.18 2.90 -6.98
N LEU A 18 -31.77 1.64 -6.92
CA LEU A 18 -30.35 1.26 -7.01
C LEU A 18 -29.74 1.61 -8.38
N VAL A 19 -30.45 1.34 -9.47
CA VAL A 19 -30.04 1.74 -10.83
C VAL A 19 -29.87 3.26 -10.92
N SER A 20 -30.79 4.02 -10.33
CA SER A 20 -30.72 5.48 -10.26
C SER A 20 -29.51 5.96 -9.46
N LEU A 21 -29.20 5.32 -8.33
CA LEU A 21 -28.01 5.62 -7.50
C LEU A 21 -26.72 5.40 -8.29
N VAL A 22 -26.57 4.25 -8.94
CA VAL A 22 -25.37 3.95 -9.76
C VAL A 22 -25.20 4.97 -10.88
N LYS A 23 -26.29 5.34 -11.58
CA LYS A 23 -26.24 6.38 -12.63
C LYS A 23 -25.85 7.75 -12.08
N ALA A 24 -26.39 8.15 -10.93
CA ALA A 24 -26.08 9.42 -10.29
C ALA A 24 -24.62 9.48 -9.83
N VAL A 25 -24.11 8.44 -9.18
CA VAL A 25 -22.70 8.34 -8.75
C VAL A 25 -21.75 8.42 -9.96
N ASN A 26 -22.05 7.71 -11.05
CA ASN A 26 -21.25 7.78 -12.27
C ASN A 26 -21.29 9.19 -12.90
N ALA A 27 -22.43 9.87 -12.89
CA ALA A 27 -22.55 11.25 -13.38
C ALA A 27 -21.74 12.24 -12.51
N LEU A 28 -21.76 12.09 -11.20
CA LEU A 28 -20.97 12.88 -10.25
C LEU A 28 -19.47 12.65 -10.46
N ARG A 29 -19.05 11.38 -10.61
CA ARG A 29 -17.66 11.00 -10.86
C ARG A 29 -17.14 11.58 -12.18
N ALA A 30 -17.92 11.45 -13.26
CA ALA A 30 -17.56 12.00 -14.58
C ALA A 30 -17.35 13.52 -14.57
N LYS A 31 -17.98 14.23 -13.63
CA LYS A 31 -17.82 15.68 -13.43
C LYS A 31 -16.77 16.05 -12.39
N GLY A 32 -16.05 15.09 -11.80
CA GLY A 32 -15.02 15.31 -10.78
C GLY A 32 -15.57 15.90 -9.48
N GLN A 33 -16.85 15.65 -9.15
CA GLN A 33 -17.48 16.23 -7.95
C GLN A 33 -17.34 15.37 -6.71
N ILE A 34 -17.02 14.08 -6.84
CA ILE A 34 -16.79 13.19 -5.71
C ILE A 34 -15.33 13.30 -5.26
N LEU A 35 -15.10 13.61 -4.00
CA LEU A 35 -13.78 13.64 -3.36
C LEU A 35 -13.48 12.33 -2.61
N ALA A 36 -14.50 11.74 -1.98
CA ALA A 36 -14.44 10.44 -1.32
C ALA A 36 -15.81 9.75 -1.42
N TYR A 37 -15.79 8.44 -1.37
CA TYR A 37 -16.96 7.59 -1.51
C TYR A 37 -16.82 6.36 -0.61
N HIS A 38 -17.91 5.97 0.03
CA HIS A 38 -18.01 4.73 0.78
C HIS A 38 -19.44 4.18 0.72
N ASP A 39 -19.58 2.89 0.56
CA ASP A 39 -20.87 2.22 0.69
C ASP A 39 -21.28 2.18 2.17
N ARG A 40 -22.58 2.33 2.45
CA ARG A 40 -23.10 2.00 3.76
C ARG A 40 -23.33 0.47 3.79
N SER A 41 -22.54 -0.21 4.61
CA SER A 41 -22.54 -1.66 4.76
C SER A 41 -22.47 -2.04 6.24
N ASP A 42 -21.69 -3.06 6.60
CA ASP A 42 -21.54 -3.54 7.98
C ASP A 42 -21.25 -2.40 8.95
N GLY A 43 -22.02 -2.32 10.04
CA GLY A 43 -21.92 -1.23 11.02
C GLY A 43 -22.59 0.08 10.63
N GLY A 44 -23.23 0.15 9.47
CA GLY A 44 -24.08 1.24 9.03
C GLY A 44 -23.35 2.55 8.74
N LEU A 45 -24.07 3.67 8.91
CA LEU A 45 -23.58 5.01 8.60
C LEU A 45 -22.37 5.42 9.45
N LEU A 46 -22.36 5.05 10.73
CA LEU A 46 -21.26 5.44 11.63
C LEU A 46 -19.96 4.78 11.21
N ALA A 47 -19.98 3.48 10.90
CA ALA A 47 -18.81 2.75 10.44
C ALA A 47 -18.30 3.34 9.11
N ALA A 48 -19.18 3.54 8.12
CA ALA A 48 -18.80 4.12 6.83
C ALA A 48 -18.12 5.50 6.98
N VAL A 49 -18.65 6.39 7.81
CA VAL A 49 -18.06 7.71 8.06
C VAL A 49 -16.75 7.59 8.84
N ALA A 50 -16.66 6.68 9.82
CA ALA A 50 -15.44 6.46 10.57
C ALA A 50 -14.30 5.96 9.67
N GLU A 51 -14.55 4.98 8.81
CA GLU A 51 -13.58 4.44 7.86
C GLU A 51 -13.12 5.49 6.83
N MET A 52 -14.03 6.34 6.34
CA MET A 52 -13.66 7.48 5.51
C MET A 52 -12.78 8.48 6.27
N ALA A 53 -13.07 8.74 7.55
CA ALA A 53 -12.29 9.64 8.41
C ALA A 53 -10.91 9.03 8.72
N PHE A 54 -10.80 7.72 8.94
CA PHE A 54 -9.54 6.99 9.13
C PHE A 54 -8.65 7.11 7.89
N ALA A 55 -9.22 6.85 6.71
CA ALA A 55 -8.47 6.96 5.45
C ALA A 55 -7.96 8.38 5.18
N GLY A 56 -8.75 9.39 5.50
CA GLY A 56 -8.40 10.80 5.31
C GLY A 56 -7.61 11.44 6.46
N HIS A 57 -7.54 10.78 7.62
CA HIS A 57 -7.00 11.33 8.88
C HIS A 57 -7.60 12.69 9.24
N VAL A 58 -8.89 12.89 8.98
CA VAL A 58 -9.58 14.17 9.19
C VAL A 58 -10.82 13.96 10.05
N GLY A 59 -11.02 14.86 11.03
CA GLY A 59 -12.21 14.86 11.85
C GLY A 59 -13.48 15.18 11.07
N VAL A 60 -14.63 14.69 11.56
CA VAL A 60 -15.94 14.86 10.94
C VAL A 60 -16.96 15.29 11.98
N ALA A 61 -17.79 16.27 11.65
CA ALA A 61 -18.99 16.62 12.42
C ALA A 61 -20.23 16.17 11.64
N LEU A 62 -21.01 15.27 12.24
CA LEU A 62 -22.30 14.82 11.72
C LEU A 62 -23.44 15.52 12.40
N ASN A 63 -24.54 15.76 11.68
CA ASN A 63 -25.83 16.16 12.22
C ASN A 63 -26.87 15.17 11.70
N VAL A 64 -27.53 14.48 12.61
CA VAL A 64 -28.52 13.44 12.27
C VAL A 64 -29.96 13.93 12.27
N ASP A 65 -30.21 15.23 12.50
CA ASP A 65 -31.58 15.78 12.59
C ASP A 65 -32.44 15.41 11.37
N MET A 66 -31.88 15.54 10.15
CA MET A 66 -32.60 15.22 8.92
C MET A 66 -32.91 13.73 8.77
N LEU A 67 -32.17 12.85 9.44
CA LEU A 67 -32.36 11.40 9.39
C LEU A 67 -33.39 10.92 10.44
N VAL A 68 -33.69 11.72 11.46
CA VAL A 68 -34.55 11.34 12.59
C VAL A 68 -35.87 12.11 12.62
N THR A 69 -36.04 13.15 11.79
CA THR A 69 -37.25 13.98 11.74
C THR A 69 -38.31 13.41 10.80
N GLU A 70 -37.93 12.69 9.76
CA GLU A 70 -38.91 12.06 8.87
C GLU A 70 -39.63 10.94 9.63
N GLY A 71 -40.93 11.18 9.88
CA GLY A 71 -41.84 10.22 10.52
C GLY A 71 -41.84 10.23 12.05
N ASP A 72 -41.20 11.17 12.76
CA ASP A 72 -41.44 11.31 14.22
C ASP A 72 -42.79 11.94 14.52
N GLY A 73 -43.61 12.03 13.46
CA GLY A 73 -45.05 12.27 13.45
C GLY A 73 -45.52 13.15 14.59
N ILE A 74 -45.46 14.46 14.37
CA ILE A 74 -46.48 15.37 14.91
C ILE A 74 -47.93 14.85 14.55
N ALA A 75 -48.05 13.93 13.60
CA ALA A 75 -49.28 13.23 13.26
C ALA A 75 -49.70 12.15 14.27
N ASP A 76 -48.87 11.72 15.20
CA ASP A 76 -49.27 10.83 16.28
C ASP A 76 -49.84 11.61 17.49
N SER A 77 -50.77 12.49 17.20
CA SER A 77 -51.60 13.22 18.16
C SER A 77 -52.55 12.31 18.96
N ARG A 78 -52.31 11.01 19.01
CA ARG A 78 -52.97 10.05 19.89
C ARG A 78 -52.31 9.95 21.27
N ALA A 79 -51.38 10.86 21.59
CA ALA A 79 -50.93 11.03 22.96
C ALA A 79 -52.13 11.43 23.80
N ASP A 80 -52.49 10.61 24.79
CA ASP A 80 -53.52 10.89 25.75
C ASP A 80 -53.33 12.32 26.32
N HIS A 81 -54.37 13.13 26.19
CA HIS A 81 -54.33 14.50 26.67
C HIS A 81 -54.22 14.54 28.19
N GLY A 82 -53.02 14.69 28.73
CA GLY A 82 -52.92 14.88 30.17
C GLY A 82 -51.54 14.96 30.80
N ASP A 83 -50.48 14.44 30.19
CA ASP A 83 -49.18 14.43 30.84
C ASP A 83 -48.05 14.97 29.96
N SER A 84 -47.84 16.28 30.01
CA SER A 84 -46.81 16.97 29.25
C SER A 84 -45.38 16.58 29.64
N LYS A 85 -45.18 16.00 30.83
CA LYS A 85 -43.84 15.51 31.28
C LYS A 85 -43.52 14.17 30.62
N ASN A 86 -44.48 13.27 30.59
CA ASN A 86 -44.33 11.98 29.91
C ASN A 86 -44.15 12.12 28.39
N TRP A 87 -44.75 13.13 27.76
CA TRP A 87 -44.60 13.35 26.34
C TRP A 87 -43.18 13.73 25.94
N ALA A 88 -42.53 14.65 26.67
CA ALA A 88 -41.16 15.05 26.39
C ALA A 88 -40.17 13.91 26.52
N ASP A 89 -40.35 13.05 27.54
CA ASP A 89 -39.51 11.87 27.75
C ASP A 89 -39.75 10.81 26.66
N GLN A 90 -40.98 10.56 26.27
CA GLN A 90 -41.34 9.62 25.20
C GLN A 90 -40.79 10.08 23.84
N VAL A 91 -40.89 11.36 23.51
CA VAL A 91 -40.30 11.92 22.28
C VAL A 91 -38.77 11.81 22.36
N GLY A 92 -38.17 12.07 23.49
CA GLY A 92 -36.74 11.93 23.71
C GLY A 92 -36.24 10.51 23.49
N VAL A 93 -36.96 9.51 24.02
CA VAL A 93 -36.64 8.08 23.85
C VAL A 93 -36.77 7.66 22.38
N ARG A 94 -37.87 8.00 21.72
CA ARG A 94 -38.06 7.68 20.28
C ARG A 94 -36.99 8.30 19.39
N ARG A 95 -36.59 9.53 19.63
CA ARG A 95 -35.53 10.19 18.87
C ARG A 95 -34.17 9.55 19.14
N HIS A 96 -33.94 9.04 20.35
CA HIS A 96 -32.74 8.29 20.65
C HIS A 96 -32.69 6.99 19.86
N GLU A 97 -33.75 6.19 19.88
CA GLU A 97 -33.87 4.94 19.10
C GLU A 97 -33.70 5.18 17.59
N ARG A 98 -34.32 6.21 17.04
CA ARG A 98 -34.14 6.60 15.62
C ARG A 98 -32.71 7.05 15.31
N SER A 99 -32.03 7.69 16.24
CA SER A 99 -30.62 8.03 16.05
C SER A 99 -29.76 6.77 15.97
N LEU A 100 -30.02 5.76 16.82
CA LEU A 100 -29.33 4.46 16.72
C LEU A 100 -29.65 3.76 15.40
N GLN A 101 -30.93 3.75 15.00
CA GLN A 101 -31.30 3.20 13.71
C GLN A 101 -30.60 3.91 12.53
N ALA A 102 -30.58 5.23 12.50
CA ALA A 102 -29.92 6.02 11.46
C ALA A 102 -28.41 5.78 11.38
N LEU A 103 -27.77 5.57 12.54
CA LEU A 103 -26.31 5.39 12.62
C LEU A 103 -25.87 3.95 12.31
N PHE A 104 -26.68 2.96 12.68
CA PHE A 104 -26.30 1.53 12.63
C PHE A 104 -27.13 0.69 11.67
N ASN A 105 -28.08 1.31 10.95
CA ASN A 105 -28.87 0.64 9.94
C ASN A 105 -27.99 0.29 8.72
N GLU A 106 -28.07 -0.94 8.27
CA GLU A 106 -27.28 -1.50 7.16
C GLU A 106 -28.06 -1.52 5.81
N GLU A 107 -29.16 -0.74 5.73
CA GLU A 107 -29.87 -0.52 4.48
C GLU A 107 -28.95 0.04 3.39
N LEU A 108 -29.24 -0.33 2.13
CA LEU A 108 -28.45 0.11 0.97
C LEU A 108 -28.30 1.63 0.93
N GLY A 109 -27.10 2.10 0.74
CA GLY A 109 -26.82 3.52 0.66
C GLY A 109 -25.33 3.81 0.48
N VAL A 110 -25.02 5.10 0.32
CA VAL A 110 -23.64 5.55 0.14
C VAL A 110 -23.41 6.84 0.91
N VAL A 111 -22.16 7.05 1.31
CA VAL A 111 -21.67 8.30 1.83
C VAL A 111 -20.70 8.88 0.80
N ILE A 112 -20.94 10.12 0.37
CA ILE A 112 -20.05 10.82 -0.55
C ILE A 112 -19.57 12.12 0.08
N GLN A 113 -18.30 12.45 -0.18
CA GLN A 113 -17.75 13.76 0.14
C GLN A 113 -17.67 14.59 -1.13
N VAL A 114 -18.19 15.84 -1.05
CA VAL A 114 -18.13 16.80 -2.14
C VAL A 114 -17.57 18.13 -1.61
N ARG A 115 -17.01 18.98 -2.49
CA ARG A 115 -16.64 20.34 -2.10
C ARG A 115 -17.88 21.14 -1.74
N THR A 116 -17.80 22.00 -0.72
CA THR A 116 -18.91 22.88 -0.32
C THR A 116 -19.45 23.71 -1.51
N ALA A 117 -18.55 24.17 -2.40
CA ALA A 117 -18.93 24.90 -3.61
C ALA A 117 -19.72 24.08 -4.64
N ASP A 118 -19.58 22.76 -4.59
CA ASP A 118 -20.24 21.84 -5.54
C ASP A 118 -21.50 21.18 -4.95
N ARG A 119 -21.82 21.44 -3.68
CA ARG A 119 -22.95 20.83 -2.96
C ARG A 119 -24.28 20.92 -3.73
N ASP A 120 -24.66 22.12 -4.14
CA ASP A 120 -25.96 22.31 -4.79
C ASP A 120 -26.03 21.67 -6.19
N ARG A 121 -24.88 21.61 -6.89
CA ARG A 121 -24.78 20.87 -8.17
C ARG A 121 -24.89 19.36 -7.94
N ALA A 122 -24.23 18.83 -6.92
CA ALA A 122 -24.33 17.41 -6.57
C ALA A 122 -25.77 17.02 -6.21
N LEU A 123 -26.43 17.79 -5.35
CA LEU A 123 -27.85 17.59 -5.01
C LEU A 123 -28.74 17.71 -6.26
N GLY A 124 -28.43 18.62 -7.20
CA GLY A 124 -29.11 18.75 -8.47
C GLY A 124 -29.03 17.49 -9.33
N ILE A 125 -27.86 16.83 -9.38
CA ILE A 125 -27.68 15.56 -10.11
C ILE A 125 -28.48 14.45 -9.44
N LEU A 126 -28.39 14.30 -8.11
CA LEU A 126 -29.18 13.31 -7.37
C LEU A 126 -30.68 13.49 -7.62
N ARG A 127 -31.17 14.73 -7.65
CA ARG A 127 -32.58 15.08 -7.97
C ARG A 127 -32.95 14.66 -9.40
N GLN A 128 -32.07 14.90 -10.39
CA GLN A 128 -32.32 14.50 -11.79
C GLN A 128 -32.47 12.99 -11.95
N HIS A 129 -31.89 12.22 -11.04
CA HIS A 129 -32.01 10.75 -11.00
C HIS A 129 -33.11 10.27 -10.05
N GLY A 130 -34.00 11.15 -9.57
CA GLY A 130 -35.13 10.77 -8.71
C GLY A 130 -34.78 10.49 -7.25
N LEU A 131 -33.55 10.85 -6.78
CA LEU A 131 -33.04 10.51 -5.45
C LEU A 131 -33.23 11.60 -4.40
N SER A 132 -34.11 12.60 -4.63
CA SER A 132 -34.28 13.74 -3.70
C SER A 132 -34.67 13.32 -2.29
N LEU A 133 -35.56 12.33 -2.15
CA LEU A 133 -36.05 11.85 -0.85
C LEU A 133 -34.99 11.01 -0.10
N HIS A 134 -34.02 10.47 -0.83
CA HIS A 134 -32.97 9.60 -0.29
C HIS A 134 -31.63 10.30 -0.11
N SER A 135 -31.56 11.63 -0.34
CA SER A 135 -30.29 12.38 -0.34
C SER A 135 -30.28 13.47 0.70
N HIS A 136 -29.41 13.34 1.69
CA HIS A 136 -29.31 14.25 2.83
C HIS A 136 -27.89 14.80 2.99
N VAL A 137 -27.77 16.07 3.37
CA VAL A 137 -26.50 16.66 3.83
C VAL A 137 -26.38 16.38 5.32
N ILE A 138 -25.52 15.44 5.68
CA ILE A 138 -25.42 14.91 7.06
C ILE A 138 -24.23 15.44 7.85
N GLY A 139 -23.32 16.18 7.23
CA GLY A 139 -22.16 16.65 7.98
C GLY A 139 -21.11 17.35 7.12
N LYS A 140 -19.99 17.60 7.77
CA LYS A 140 -18.81 18.23 7.14
C LYS A 140 -17.53 17.75 7.79
N THR A 141 -16.45 17.70 7.01
CA THR A 141 -15.09 17.53 7.55
C THR A 141 -14.72 18.77 8.40
N ARG A 142 -13.81 18.59 9.35
CA ARG A 142 -13.29 19.67 10.21
C ARG A 142 -11.92 20.14 9.70
N PRO A 143 -11.85 21.15 8.80
CA PRO A 143 -10.58 21.60 8.21
C PRO A 143 -9.59 22.11 9.26
N GLY A 144 -10.06 22.72 10.34
CA GLY A 144 -9.23 23.21 11.45
C GLY A 144 -8.51 22.09 12.23
N GLN A 145 -8.82 20.83 11.94
CA GLN A 145 -8.12 19.66 12.48
C GLN A 145 -7.16 19.03 11.47
N ALA A 146 -7.10 19.55 10.24
CA ALA A 146 -6.18 19.06 9.21
C ALA A 146 -4.71 19.33 9.56
N ASP A 147 -4.43 20.38 10.35
CA ASP A 147 -3.09 20.72 10.84
C ASP A 147 -2.74 20.03 12.16
N MET A 148 -3.66 19.26 12.74
CA MET A 148 -3.37 18.44 13.90
C MET A 148 -2.52 17.23 13.51
N PRO A 149 -1.69 16.70 14.43
CA PRO A 149 -1.04 15.43 14.22
C PRO A 149 -2.06 14.37 13.81
N ARG A 150 -1.69 13.50 12.87
CA ARG A 150 -2.58 12.46 12.34
C ARG A 150 -3.15 11.61 13.47
N GLY A 151 -4.43 11.28 13.38
CA GLY A 151 -5.14 10.53 14.42
C GLY A 151 -5.70 11.37 15.55
N GLN A 152 -5.39 12.67 15.66
CA GLN A 152 -5.93 13.54 16.71
C GLN A 152 -7.25 14.24 16.34
N GLY A 153 -7.73 14.09 15.10
CA GLY A 153 -9.08 14.52 14.73
C GLY A 153 -10.14 13.77 15.54
N GLU A 154 -11.36 14.28 15.55
CA GLU A 154 -12.48 13.63 16.23
C GLU A 154 -13.70 13.50 15.33
N ILE A 155 -14.51 12.47 15.57
CA ILE A 155 -15.87 12.38 15.05
C ILE A 155 -16.81 12.87 16.15
N SER A 156 -17.67 13.85 15.81
CA SER A 156 -18.73 14.28 16.69
C SER A 156 -20.08 14.18 16.00
N ILE A 157 -21.10 13.77 16.74
CA ILE A 157 -22.47 13.58 16.25
C ILE A 157 -23.39 14.51 17.04
N TRP A 158 -24.18 15.26 16.30
CA TRP A 158 -25.09 16.27 16.83
C TRP A 158 -26.52 15.93 16.50
N ARG A 159 -27.40 16.15 17.46
CA ARG A 159 -28.85 16.09 17.33
C ARG A 159 -29.47 17.19 18.18
N ASP A 160 -30.45 17.94 17.66
CA ASP A 160 -31.16 19.03 18.37
C ASP A 160 -30.19 20.05 18.96
N ALA A 161 -29.15 20.43 18.21
CA ALA A 161 -28.07 21.31 18.65
C ALA A 161 -27.29 20.83 19.89
N LYS A 162 -27.42 19.56 20.26
CA LYS A 162 -26.64 18.90 21.32
C LYS A 162 -25.68 17.87 20.71
N GLU A 163 -24.46 17.82 21.22
CA GLU A 163 -23.54 16.75 20.93
C GLU A 163 -24.01 15.48 21.68
N ILE A 164 -24.31 14.44 20.92
CA ILE A 164 -24.79 13.16 21.47
C ILE A 164 -23.68 12.10 21.51
N PHE A 165 -22.58 12.34 20.76
CA PHE A 165 -21.41 11.48 20.75
C PHE A 165 -20.18 12.28 20.28
N SER A 166 -19.02 12.03 20.87
CA SER A 166 -17.73 12.49 20.40
C SER A 166 -16.64 11.49 20.78
N ALA A 167 -15.72 11.19 19.84
CA ALA A 167 -14.58 10.35 20.07
C ALA A 167 -13.41 10.73 19.17
N LYS A 168 -12.18 10.56 19.67
CA LYS A 168 -10.97 10.77 18.87
C LYS A 168 -10.85 9.70 17.79
N LEU A 169 -10.29 10.06 16.65
CA LEU A 169 -10.04 9.11 15.57
C LEU A 169 -9.11 7.98 16.01
N SER A 170 -8.07 8.29 16.79
CA SER A 170 -7.15 7.26 17.32
C SER A 170 -7.87 6.21 18.13
N ASP A 171 -8.79 6.61 19.01
CA ASP A 171 -9.50 5.69 19.88
C ASP A 171 -10.48 4.81 19.09
N LEU A 172 -11.12 5.41 18.08
CA LEU A 172 -12.01 4.69 17.17
C LEU A 172 -11.23 3.70 16.28
N MET A 173 -10.05 4.09 15.78
CA MET A 173 -9.18 3.21 14.98
C MET A 173 -8.70 2.01 15.79
N LEU A 174 -8.26 2.22 17.04
CA LEU A 174 -7.86 1.13 17.94
C LEU A 174 -9.04 0.19 18.23
N THR A 175 -10.24 0.73 18.41
CA THR A 175 -11.45 -0.09 18.62
C THR A 175 -11.81 -0.88 17.36
N TRP A 176 -11.74 -0.25 16.19
CA TRP A 176 -12.04 -0.87 14.89
C TRP A 176 -11.06 -2.01 14.57
N ASP A 177 -9.76 -1.83 14.87
CA ASP A 177 -8.72 -2.83 14.66
C ASP A 177 -8.70 -3.95 15.70
N ALA A 178 -9.35 -3.79 16.85
CA ALA A 178 -9.18 -4.66 18.02
C ALA A 178 -9.38 -6.16 17.72
N VAL A 179 -10.34 -6.52 16.85
CA VAL A 179 -10.58 -7.93 16.47
C VAL A 179 -9.43 -8.46 15.62
N SER A 180 -9.03 -7.73 14.59
CA SER A 180 -7.91 -8.08 13.71
C SER A 180 -6.61 -8.22 14.52
N TRP A 181 -6.34 -7.27 15.41
CA TRP A 181 -5.20 -7.32 16.31
C TRP A 181 -5.20 -8.59 17.16
N LYS A 182 -6.34 -8.96 17.80
CA LYS A 182 -6.42 -10.18 18.62
C LYS A 182 -6.19 -11.46 17.80
N ILE A 183 -6.65 -11.50 16.56
CA ILE A 183 -6.38 -12.61 15.65
C ILE A 183 -4.88 -12.66 15.30
N CYS A 184 -4.28 -11.51 14.96
CA CYS A 184 -2.85 -11.42 14.65
C CYS A 184 -1.97 -11.81 15.83
N GLN A 185 -2.32 -11.44 17.08
CA GLN A 185 -1.60 -11.85 18.28
C GLN A 185 -1.51 -13.38 18.46
N GLN A 186 -2.54 -14.12 17.97
CA GLN A 186 -2.58 -15.57 18.07
C GLN A 186 -1.92 -16.30 16.89
N ARG A 187 -1.88 -15.67 15.74
CA ARG A 187 -1.39 -16.26 14.48
C ARG A 187 0.05 -15.89 14.16
N ASP A 188 0.42 -14.65 14.41
CA ASP A 188 1.70 -14.05 13.99
C ASP A 188 2.58 -13.79 15.24
N ASN A 189 3.74 -13.13 15.04
CA ASN A 189 4.55 -12.68 16.17
C ASN A 189 3.78 -11.64 17.01
N PRO A 190 3.48 -11.92 18.29
CA PRO A 190 2.62 -11.05 19.11
C PRO A 190 3.24 -9.67 19.36
N VAL A 191 4.57 -9.56 19.44
CA VAL A 191 5.25 -8.26 19.63
C VAL A 191 5.05 -7.37 18.41
N CYS A 192 5.11 -7.93 17.21
CA CYS A 192 4.82 -7.21 15.98
C CYS A 192 3.34 -6.82 15.88
N ALA A 193 2.44 -7.73 16.23
CA ALA A 193 1.00 -7.44 16.25
C ALA A 193 0.65 -6.30 17.22
N ASP A 194 1.26 -6.29 18.41
CA ASP A 194 1.09 -5.22 19.40
C ASP A 194 1.65 -3.88 18.88
N ALA A 195 2.80 -3.91 18.24
CA ALA A 195 3.42 -2.71 17.68
C ALA A 195 2.58 -2.11 16.53
N GLU A 196 2.02 -2.95 15.65
CA GLU A 196 1.15 -2.51 14.55
C GLU A 196 -0.13 -1.88 15.08
N HIS A 197 -0.80 -2.51 16.04
CA HIS A 197 -1.99 -1.96 16.70
C HIS A 197 -1.69 -0.62 17.39
N ALA A 198 -0.62 -0.53 18.17
CA ALA A 198 -0.22 0.70 18.86
C ALA A 198 0.11 1.86 17.89
N ALA A 199 0.66 1.54 16.72
CA ALA A 199 1.00 2.53 15.68
C ALA A 199 -0.23 3.24 15.11
N LEU A 200 -1.44 2.66 15.21
CA LEU A 200 -2.68 3.32 14.79
C LEU A 200 -3.02 4.57 15.59
N ALA A 201 -2.55 4.64 16.84
CA ALA A 201 -2.76 5.84 17.68
C ALA A 201 -1.92 7.04 17.20
N GLN A 202 -0.82 6.80 16.49
CA GLN A 202 0.07 7.82 15.95
C GLN A 202 0.49 7.44 14.52
N PRO A 203 -0.43 7.44 13.56
CA PRO A 203 -0.14 7.00 12.22
C PRO A 203 0.89 7.91 11.55
N THR A 204 1.93 7.30 10.98
CA THR A 204 2.94 7.98 10.18
C THR A 204 2.51 8.07 8.72
N ALA A 205 2.83 9.21 8.07
CA ALA A 205 2.58 9.38 6.66
C ALA A 205 3.66 8.71 5.82
N LEU A 206 3.26 8.17 4.68
CA LEU A 206 4.17 7.93 3.58
C LEU A 206 4.53 9.29 2.95
N HIS A 207 5.80 9.49 2.65
CA HIS A 207 6.29 10.73 2.08
C HIS A 207 6.78 10.53 0.65
N TRP A 208 6.55 11.54 -0.18
CA TRP A 208 7.12 11.64 -1.50
C TRP A 208 8.20 12.71 -1.46
N HIS A 209 9.46 12.29 -1.33
CA HIS A 209 10.57 13.22 -1.26
C HIS A 209 11.61 12.91 -2.32
N VAL A 210 11.76 13.83 -3.27
CA VAL A 210 12.77 13.78 -4.33
C VAL A 210 13.70 14.98 -4.14
N PRO A 211 14.94 14.80 -3.63
CA PRO A 211 15.90 15.90 -3.52
C PRO A 211 16.15 16.57 -4.85
N ALA A 212 16.41 17.89 -4.85
CA ALA A 212 16.64 18.66 -6.09
C ALA A 212 17.79 18.11 -6.96
N ALA A 213 18.85 17.63 -6.33
CA ALA A 213 19.97 16.98 -7.03
C ALA A 213 19.55 15.68 -7.72
N VAL A 214 18.67 14.89 -7.06
CA VAL A 214 18.09 13.66 -7.62
C VAL A 214 17.18 14.00 -8.79
N GLN A 215 16.30 15.00 -8.62
CA GLN A 215 15.42 15.46 -9.69
C GLN A 215 16.22 15.92 -10.92
N ALA A 216 17.26 16.71 -10.73
CA ALA A 216 18.14 17.15 -11.82
C ALA A 216 18.81 15.97 -12.55
N HIS A 217 19.21 14.91 -11.81
CA HIS A 217 19.73 13.69 -12.41
C HIS A 217 18.67 12.95 -13.23
N MET A 218 17.44 12.89 -12.71
CA MET A 218 16.31 12.24 -13.38
C MET A 218 15.90 12.96 -14.66
N ASP A 219 16.02 14.27 -14.69
CA ASP A 219 15.66 15.12 -15.85
C ASP A 219 16.76 15.13 -16.94
N MET A 220 17.93 14.55 -16.68
CA MET A 220 19.00 14.46 -17.67
C MET A 220 18.56 13.63 -18.88
N PRO A 221 18.67 14.19 -20.11
CA PRO A 221 18.35 13.44 -21.31
C PRO A 221 19.34 12.28 -21.51
N TYR A 222 18.86 11.19 -22.06
CA TYR A 222 19.71 10.12 -22.53
C TYR A 222 19.27 9.69 -23.93
N VAL A 223 20.25 9.31 -24.74
CA VAL A 223 20.02 8.87 -26.11
C VAL A 223 19.98 7.34 -26.15
N ASN A 224 18.91 6.79 -26.68
CA ASN A 224 18.68 5.35 -26.76
C ASN A 224 18.77 4.91 -28.24
N LEU A 225 19.98 4.68 -28.72
CA LEU A 225 20.23 4.33 -30.13
C LEU A 225 20.22 2.82 -30.41
N ALA A 226 20.47 2.00 -29.39
CA ALA A 226 20.47 0.54 -29.51
C ALA A 226 19.63 -0.05 -28.36
N ARG A 227 19.18 -1.28 -28.51
CA ARG A 227 18.44 -2.01 -27.48
C ARG A 227 19.27 -3.20 -27.00
N PRO A 228 20.16 -3.00 -26.00
CA PRO A 228 20.93 -4.11 -25.44
C PRO A 228 19.98 -5.13 -24.83
N ARG A 229 20.33 -6.40 -24.95
CA ARG A 229 19.53 -7.51 -24.44
C ARG A 229 19.73 -7.69 -22.95
N VAL A 230 18.65 -7.89 -22.18
CA VAL A 230 18.67 -8.26 -20.77
C VAL A 230 17.90 -9.55 -20.58
N ALA A 231 18.48 -10.50 -19.84
CA ALA A 231 17.82 -11.75 -19.48
C ALA A 231 16.91 -11.53 -18.27
N VAL A 232 15.60 -11.66 -18.45
CA VAL A 232 14.61 -11.66 -17.38
C VAL A 232 14.50 -13.11 -16.90
N LEU A 233 15.31 -13.45 -15.89
CA LEU A 233 15.43 -14.81 -15.38
C LEU A 233 14.23 -15.17 -14.52
N ARG A 234 13.68 -16.35 -14.77
CA ARG A 234 12.65 -16.95 -13.94
C ARG A 234 12.82 -18.45 -13.79
N GLU A 235 12.31 -18.95 -12.69
CA GLU A 235 12.17 -20.37 -12.39
C GLU A 235 10.69 -20.68 -12.14
N GLN A 236 10.33 -21.94 -12.04
CA GLN A 236 8.98 -22.37 -11.67
C GLN A 236 8.56 -21.70 -10.34
N GLY A 237 7.42 -20.99 -10.35
CA GLY A 237 6.89 -20.25 -9.20
C GLY A 237 7.26 -18.76 -9.17
N VAL A 238 8.14 -18.29 -10.05
CA VAL A 238 8.41 -16.86 -10.24
C VAL A 238 7.23 -16.18 -10.94
N ASN A 239 6.81 -15.01 -10.46
CA ASN A 239 5.59 -14.33 -10.93
C ASN A 239 5.74 -12.85 -11.31
N SER A 240 6.89 -12.20 -11.03
CA SER A 240 7.07 -10.76 -11.34
C SER A 240 7.84 -10.50 -12.63
N HIS A 241 8.02 -11.49 -13.47
CA HIS A 241 8.82 -11.38 -14.70
C HIS A 241 8.19 -10.48 -15.77
N LEU A 242 6.84 -10.42 -15.85
CA LEU A 242 6.16 -9.58 -16.85
C LEU A 242 6.29 -8.11 -16.55
N GLU A 243 6.03 -7.68 -15.31
CA GLU A 243 6.22 -6.30 -14.90
C GLU A 243 7.69 -5.87 -14.96
N MET A 244 8.61 -6.77 -14.64
CA MET A 244 10.05 -6.53 -14.74
C MET A 244 10.48 -6.37 -16.21
N ALA A 245 10.03 -7.26 -17.10
CA ALA A 245 10.28 -7.17 -18.55
C ALA A 245 9.76 -5.84 -19.11
N TYR A 246 8.55 -5.44 -18.72
CA TYR A 246 7.96 -4.16 -19.14
C TYR A 246 8.79 -2.96 -18.67
N ALA A 247 9.31 -2.98 -17.44
CA ALA A 247 10.14 -1.90 -16.91
C ALA A 247 11.48 -1.77 -17.67
N PHE A 248 12.14 -2.89 -18.00
CA PHE A 248 13.35 -2.89 -18.83
C PHE A 248 13.06 -2.45 -20.27
N ASP A 249 11.96 -2.92 -20.87
CA ASP A 249 11.54 -2.51 -22.21
C ASP A 249 11.27 -1.00 -22.27
N ALA A 250 10.57 -0.45 -21.28
CA ALA A 250 10.31 0.99 -21.16
C ALA A 250 11.60 1.82 -20.96
N ALA A 251 12.66 1.22 -20.43
CA ALA A 251 13.97 1.85 -20.31
C ALA A 251 14.83 1.71 -21.59
N GLY A 252 14.35 1.01 -22.61
CA GLY A 252 15.04 0.84 -23.89
C GLY A 252 15.94 -0.39 -24.00
N PHE A 253 15.70 -1.42 -23.22
CA PHE A 253 16.30 -2.75 -23.41
C PHE A 253 15.43 -3.63 -24.31
N GLU A 254 16.02 -4.63 -24.92
CA GLU A 254 15.34 -5.82 -25.39
C GLU A 254 15.25 -6.80 -24.19
N ALA A 255 14.10 -6.83 -23.52
CA ALA A 255 13.86 -7.70 -22.38
C ALA A 255 13.46 -9.09 -22.89
N VAL A 256 14.29 -10.09 -22.60
CA VAL A 256 14.09 -11.48 -23.05
C VAL A 256 13.70 -12.34 -21.87
N ASP A 257 12.51 -12.94 -21.92
CA ASP A 257 12.06 -13.94 -20.92
C ASP A 257 12.94 -15.18 -21.02
N VAL A 258 13.65 -15.53 -19.95
CA VAL A 258 14.57 -16.67 -19.88
C VAL A 258 14.20 -17.55 -18.71
N HIS A 259 13.58 -18.69 -19.00
CA HIS A 259 13.38 -19.72 -17.99
C HIS A 259 14.70 -20.48 -17.76
N MET A 260 14.97 -20.89 -16.51
CA MET A 260 16.22 -21.60 -16.19
C MET A 260 16.44 -22.85 -17.04
N THR A 261 15.37 -23.50 -17.47
CA THR A 261 15.48 -24.67 -18.42
C THR A 261 16.02 -24.26 -19.78
N ASP A 262 15.91 -23.00 -20.21
CA ASP A 262 16.49 -22.52 -21.46
C ASP A 262 18.02 -22.50 -21.39
N LEU A 263 18.55 -22.03 -20.23
CA LEU A 263 19.99 -22.09 -19.94
C LEU A 263 20.49 -23.52 -19.78
N GLN A 264 19.74 -24.37 -19.07
CA GLN A 264 20.09 -25.78 -18.83
C GLN A 264 20.15 -26.59 -20.13
N GLN A 265 19.29 -26.29 -21.09
CA GLN A 265 19.22 -26.98 -22.36
C GLN A 265 20.08 -26.32 -23.47
N GLY A 266 20.78 -25.22 -23.12
CA GLY A 266 21.62 -24.51 -24.07
C GLY A 266 20.86 -23.80 -25.19
N ARG A 267 19.52 -23.56 -25.01
CA ARG A 267 18.73 -22.77 -25.97
C ARG A 267 19.11 -21.31 -25.93
N VAL A 268 19.56 -20.83 -24.78
CA VAL A 268 19.99 -19.47 -24.51
C VAL A 268 21.29 -19.52 -23.71
N SER A 269 22.16 -18.53 -23.89
CA SER A 269 23.42 -18.40 -23.17
C SER A 269 23.52 -17.03 -22.48
N LEU A 270 23.93 -16.99 -21.21
CA LEU A 270 24.09 -15.73 -20.46
C LEU A 270 25.05 -14.73 -21.11
N PRO A 271 26.19 -15.12 -21.71
CA PRO A 271 27.06 -14.21 -22.44
C PRO A 271 26.39 -13.36 -23.53
N ASP A 272 25.24 -13.77 -24.05
CA ASP A 272 24.48 -13.05 -25.07
C ASP A 272 23.77 -11.80 -24.55
N PHE A 273 23.78 -11.58 -23.23
CA PHE A 273 23.08 -10.49 -22.57
C PHE A 273 24.05 -9.47 -21.95
N ALA A 274 23.65 -8.20 -21.94
CA ALA A 274 24.35 -7.15 -21.22
C ALA A 274 24.18 -7.25 -19.69
N GLY A 275 23.06 -7.81 -19.26
CA GLY A 275 22.74 -8.04 -17.85
C GLY A 275 21.68 -9.11 -17.68
N PHE A 276 21.48 -9.53 -16.44
CA PHE A 276 20.33 -10.32 -16.05
C PHE A 276 19.55 -9.67 -14.92
N VAL A 277 18.26 -9.97 -14.82
CA VAL A 277 17.46 -9.71 -13.62
C VAL A 277 16.82 -11.01 -13.14
N ALA A 278 17.08 -11.36 -11.88
CA ALA A 278 16.40 -12.45 -11.19
C ALA A 278 15.14 -11.90 -10.53
N CYS A 279 13.98 -12.39 -10.97
CA CYS A 279 12.69 -11.83 -10.59
C CYS A 279 12.13 -12.40 -9.28
N GLY A 280 11.15 -11.67 -8.71
CA GLY A 280 10.42 -12.09 -7.52
C GLY A 280 9.40 -13.18 -7.79
N GLY A 281 9.02 -13.89 -6.74
CA GLY A 281 8.06 -14.99 -6.74
C GLY A 281 8.36 -15.99 -5.64
N PHE A 282 8.06 -17.27 -5.91
CA PHE A 282 8.20 -18.39 -4.98
C PHE A 282 8.82 -19.56 -5.72
N SER A 283 10.13 -19.47 -6.06
CA SER A 283 10.80 -20.50 -6.82
C SER A 283 10.74 -21.86 -6.11
N TYR A 284 10.21 -22.87 -6.78
CA TYR A 284 9.94 -24.21 -6.24
C TYR A 284 9.02 -24.20 -4.99
N GLY A 285 8.13 -23.20 -4.87
CA GLY A 285 7.25 -23.04 -3.72
C GLY A 285 8.00 -22.75 -2.41
N ASP A 286 9.24 -22.22 -2.49
CA ASP A 286 10.13 -21.93 -1.36
C ASP A 286 10.40 -23.13 -0.43
N THR A 287 10.25 -24.37 -0.94
CA THR A 287 10.32 -25.63 -0.16
C THR A 287 11.63 -25.79 0.62
N LEU A 288 12.75 -25.27 0.12
CA LEU A 288 14.07 -25.32 0.75
C LEU A 288 14.48 -24.00 1.43
N GLY A 289 13.55 -23.07 1.56
CA GLY A 289 13.76 -21.65 1.87
C GLY A 289 13.74 -20.80 0.59
N ALA A 290 13.26 -19.57 0.75
CA ALA A 290 13.01 -18.67 -0.38
C ALA A 290 14.30 -18.41 -1.19
N GLY A 291 14.22 -18.61 -2.51
CA GLY A 291 15.35 -18.48 -3.45
C GLY A 291 16.41 -19.57 -3.36
N VAL A 292 16.39 -20.41 -2.31
CA VAL A 292 17.44 -21.42 -2.07
C VAL A 292 17.41 -22.53 -3.12
N GLY A 293 16.23 -23.04 -3.46
CA GLY A 293 16.08 -24.06 -4.50
C GLY A 293 16.62 -23.58 -5.84
N TRP A 294 16.31 -22.34 -6.21
CA TRP A 294 16.83 -21.71 -7.43
C TRP A 294 18.36 -21.56 -7.39
N ALA A 295 18.91 -21.03 -6.31
CA ALA A 295 20.36 -20.92 -6.15
C ALA A 295 21.06 -22.28 -6.25
N ARG A 296 20.51 -23.34 -5.64
CA ARG A 296 21.07 -24.69 -5.69
C ARG A 296 21.00 -25.32 -7.09
N SER A 297 19.93 -25.05 -7.86
CA SER A 297 19.83 -25.51 -9.25
C SER A 297 20.96 -24.93 -10.13
N ILE A 298 21.47 -23.76 -9.79
CA ILE A 298 22.64 -23.13 -10.43
C ILE A 298 23.93 -23.72 -9.86
N ALA A 299 24.12 -23.65 -8.54
CA ALA A 299 25.40 -24.01 -7.90
C ALA A 299 25.78 -25.48 -8.05
N PHE A 300 24.81 -26.41 -8.11
CA PHE A 300 25.05 -27.84 -8.24
C PHE A 300 24.97 -28.36 -9.68
N ASN A 301 24.72 -27.46 -10.63
CA ASN A 301 24.85 -27.79 -12.04
C ASN A 301 26.17 -27.16 -12.57
N PRO A 302 27.23 -27.97 -12.87
CA PRO A 302 28.53 -27.42 -13.26
C PRO A 302 28.45 -26.47 -14.45
N MET A 303 27.64 -26.79 -15.47
CA MET A 303 27.47 -25.96 -16.65
C MET A 303 26.85 -24.60 -16.31
N LEU A 304 25.84 -24.57 -15.44
CA LEU A 304 25.23 -23.30 -15.00
C LEU A 304 26.18 -22.54 -14.10
N ALA A 305 26.81 -23.18 -13.13
CA ALA A 305 27.76 -22.54 -12.22
C ALA A 305 28.90 -21.86 -13.00
N ASP A 306 29.51 -22.55 -13.96
CA ASP A 306 30.55 -21.99 -14.82
C ASP A 306 30.03 -20.82 -15.65
N GLN A 307 28.83 -20.92 -16.21
CA GLN A 307 28.22 -19.85 -17.02
C GLN A 307 27.91 -18.60 -16.19
N PHE A 308 27.32 -18.76 -14.99
CA PHE A 308 27.05 -17.66 -14.09
C PHE A 308 28.34 -17.04 -13.55
N GLN A 309 29.32 -17.84 -13.15
CA GLN A 309 30.61 -17.35 -12.68
C GLN A 309 31.35 -16.56 -13.77
N ALA A 310 31.45 -17.09 -14.98
CA ALA A 310 32.07 -16.42 -16.12
C ALA A 310 31.37 -15.10 -16.45
N PHE A 311 30.04 -15.06 -16.41
CA PHE A 311 29.25 -13.86 -16.64
C PHE A 311 29.53 -12.79 -15.55
N MET A 312 29.51 -13.18 -14.27
CA MET A 312 29.66 -12.27 -13.13
C MET A 312 31.09 -11.70 -13.01
N GLN A 313 32.09 -12.41 -13.51
CA GLN A 313 33.48 -11.93 -13.54
C GLN A 313 33.73 -10.84 -14.59
N ARG A 314 32.88 -10.70 -15.59
CA ARG A 314 33.04 -9.68 -16.63
C ARG A 314 32.68 -8.31 -16.08
N SER A 315 33.53 -7.31 -16.30
CA SER A 315 33.33 -5.91 -15.86
C SER A 315 32.27 -5.15 -16.64
N ASP A 316 31.84 -5.66 -17.80
CA ASP A 316 30.82 -5.08 -18.68
C ASP A 316 29.45 -5.74 -18.56
N ARG A 317 29.19 -6.44 -17.45
CA ARG A 317 27.94 -7.14 -17.16
C ARG A 317 27.36 -6.70 -15.81
N PHE A 318 26.03 -6.69 -15.72
CA PHE A 318 25.33 -6.35 -14.49
C PHE A 318 24.29 -7.41 -14.09
N GLY A 319 23.87 -7.39 -12.82
CA GLY A 319 22.80 -8.23 -12.31
C GLY A 319 21.96 -7.52 -11.26
N LEU A 320 20.63 -7.71 -11.33
CA LEU A 320 19.67 -7.24 -10.36
C LEU A 320 18.89 -8.44 -9.82
N GLY A 321 18.81 -8.57 -8.50
CA GLY A 321 17.93 -9.54 -7.84
C GLY A 321 16.84 -8.83 -7.05
N VAL A 322 15.57 -9.20 -7.27
CA VAL A 322 14.43 -8.61 -6.58
C VAL A 322 13.66 -9.71 -5.85
N CYS A 323 13.38 -9.50 -4.55
CA CYS A 323 12.62 -10.42 -3.70
C CYS A 323 13.18 -11.86 -3.76
N ASN A 324 12.50 -12.81 -4.37
CA ASN A 324 13.01 -14.19 -4.54
C ASN A 324 14.33 -14.22 -5.33
N GLY A 325 14.52 -13.36 -6.32
CA GLY A 325 15.79 -13.17 -7.01
C GLY A 325 16.89 -12.58 -6.12
N CYS A 326 16.55 -11.70 -5.17
CA CYS A 326 17.48 -11.22 -4.15
C CYS A 326 17.95 -12.36 -3.25
N GLN A 327 17.04 -13.20 -2.77
CA GLN A 327 17.33 -14.37 -1.95
C GLN A 327 18.22 -15.37 -2.71
N MET A 328 17.91 -15.60 -3.98
CA MET A 328 18.71 -16.45 -4.87
C MET A 328 20.13 -15.90 -5.02
N MET A 329 20.31 -14.60 -5.34
CA MET A 329 21.63 -13.99 -5.48
C MET A 329 22.41 -14.00 -4.16
N ALA A 330 21.75 -13.72 -3.03
CA ALA A 330 22.37 -13.82 -1.70
C ALA A 330 22.82 -15.25 -1.36
N ALA A 331 22.10 -16.27 -1.87
CA ALA A 331 22.52 -17.67 -1.74
C ALA A 331 23.69 -18.03 -2.65
N LEU A 332 23.88 -17.32 -3.76
CA LEU A 332 24.99 -17.45 -4.71
C LEU A 332 26.11 -16.43 -4.47
N ALA A 333 26.11 -15.71 -3.35
CA ALA A 333 27.03 -14.62 -3.12
C ALA A 333 28.54 -15.02 -3.21
N ASP A 334 28.87 -16.30 -3.03
CA ASP A 334 30.24 -16.80 -3.24
C ASP A 334 30.68 -16.81 -4.71
N LEU A 335 29.74 -16.81 -5.65
CA LEU A 335 29.99 -16.69 -7.09
C LEU A 335 30.05 -15.22 -7.56
N ILE A 336 29.51 -14.28 -6.78
CA ILE A 336 29.39 -12.87 -7.16
C ILE A 336 30.59 -12.10 -6.62
N PRO A 337 31.49 -11.56 -7.48
CA PRO A 337 32.62 -10.75 -7.03
C PRO A 337 32.18 -9.56 -6.19
N GLY A 338 32.70 -9.43 -4.96
CA GLY A 338 32.38 -8.33 -4.06
C GLY A 338 31.12 -8.54 -3.20
N ALA A 339 30.48 -9.72 -3.22
CA ALA A 339 29.30 -10.04 -2.42
C ALA A 339 29.59 -10.87 -1.16
N GLN A 340 30.88 -11.00 -0.73
CA GLN A 340 31.27 -11.83 0.41
C GLN A 340 30.59 -11.40 1.72
N ASP A 341 30.28 -10.11 1.89
CA ASP A 341 29.68 -9.55 3.08
C ASP A 341 28.13 -9.46 3.02
N TRP A 342 27.49 -10.01 1.98
CA TRP A 342 26.04 -10.04 1.84
C TRP A 342 25.40 -10.99 2.86
N PRO A 343 24.23 -10.61 3.47
CA PRO A 343 23.51 -11.48 4.39
C PRO A 343 22.80 -12.64 3.67
N ARG A 344 22.25 -13.57 4.46
CA ARG A 344 21.15 -14.43 4.03
C ARG A 344 19.85 -13.71 4.32
N PHE A 345 18.85 -13.87 3.43
CA PHE A 345 17.49 -13.38 3.70
C PHE A 345 16.64 -14.55 4.20
N THR A 346 16.02 -14.36 5.38
CA THR A 346 15.29 -15.40 6.11
C THR A 346 13.93 -14.88 6.55
N THR A 347 13.16 -15.72 7.27
CA THR A 347 11.81 -15.41 7.75
C THR A 347 11.74 -14.05 8.41
N ASN A 348 10.73 -13.27 8.05
CA ASN A 348 10.43 -11.97 8.64
C ASN A 348 10.28 -12.07 10.16
N GLN A 349 10.64 -11.02 10.88
CA GLN A 349 10.44 -10.97 12.34
C GLN A 349 8.95 -11.07 12.71
N SER A 350 8.05 -10.61 11.84
CA SER A 350 6.61 -10.72 12.04
C SER A 350 6.06 -12.15 11.93
N GLU A 351 6.88 -13.10 11.45
CA GLU A 351 6.50 -14.50 11.20
C GLU A 351 5.33 -14.66 10.21
N ARG A 352 5.11 -13.64 9.38
CA ARG A 352 4.06 -13.63 8.36
C ARG A 352 4.55 -13.10 7.02
N PHE A 353 3.75 -13.34 5.98
CA PHE A 353 3.93 -12.70 4.68
C PHE A 353 3.51 -11.22 4.77
N GLU A 354 4.44 -10.32 4.52
CA GLU A 354 4.21 -8.89 4.50
C GLU A 354 3.82 -8.42 3.11
N ALA A 355 2.65 -7.79 2.99
CA ALA A 355 2.11 -7.22 1.76
C ALA A 355 1.67 -5.78 2.03
N ARG A 356 2.57 -4.82 1.80
CA ARG A 356 2.31 -3.40 2.11
C ARG A 356 3.17 -2.43 1.29
N LEU A 357 2.78 -1.16 1.27
CA LEU A 357 3.67 -0.07 0.89
C LEU A 357 4.47 0.37 2.12
N SER A 358 5.80 0.35 2.01
CA SER A 358 6.70 0.81 3.08
C SER A 358 7.55 1.96 2.57
N GLN A 359 7.90 2.89 3.46
CA GLN A 359 8.78 4.01 3.15
C GLN A 359 10.24 3.53 3.15
N VAL A 360 10.96 3.85 2.09
CA VAL A 360 12.40 3.57 2.01
C VAL A 360 13.19 4.81 1.63
N GLU A 361 14.48 4.78 1.96
CA GLU A 361 15.49 5.75 1.53
C GLU A 361 16.54 5.03 0.69
N VAL A 362 16.86 5.60 -0.47
CA VAL A 362 18.02 5.19 -1.28
C VAL A 362 19.26 5.80 -0.66
N LEU A 363 20.22 4.95 -0.30
CA LEU A 363 21.48 5.37 0.32
C LEU A 363 22.52 5.73 -0.76
N ASP A 364 23.50 6.54 -0.37
CA ASP A 364 24.70 6.73 -1.18
C ASP A 364 25.46 5.40 -1.25
N SER A 365 25.58 4.86 -2.45
CA SER A 365 26.17 3.53 -2.67
C SER A 365 26.76 3.42 -4.06
N PRO A 366 27.69 2.47 -4.30
CA PRO A 366 28.23 2.23 -5.63
C PRO A 366 27.24 1.64 -6.64
N SER A 367 26.03 1.24 -6.23
CA SER A 367 25.06 0.59 -7.11
C SER A 367 24.80 1.39 -8.38
N LEU A 368 25.05 0.79 -9.53
CA LEU A 368 24.73 1.38 -10.83
C LEU A 368 23.24 1.70 -10.99
N PHE A 369 22.38 0.92 -10.35
CA PHE A 369 20.92 1.08 -10.42
C PHE A 369 20.45 2.32 -9.66
N PHE A 370 21.15 2.67 -8.56
CA PHE A 370 20.81 3.81 -7.71
C PHE A 370 21.69 5.04 -7.93
N GLN A 371 22.49 5.03 -9.00
CA GLN A 371 23.35 6.17 -9.31
C GLN A 371 22.55 7.48 -9.41
N GLY A 372 22.97 8.50 -8.66
CA GLY A 372 22.32 9.81 -8.60
C GLY A 372 20.95 9.81 -7.92
N MET A 373 20.59 8.76 -7.16
CA MET A 373 19.31 8.67 -6.45
C MET A 373 19.46 8.77 -4.92
N ALA A 374 20.64 8.99 -4.40
CA ALA A 374 20.89 9.08 -2.95
C ALA A 374 20.02 10.16 -2.27
N GLY A 375 19.38 9.80 -1.15
CA GLY A 375 18.45 10.65 -0.42
C GLY A 375 17.01 10.64 -0.96
N LEU A 376 16.72 9.91 -2.04
CA LEU A 376 15.36 9.66 -2.51
C LEU A 376 14.59 8.89 -1.43
N ARG A 377 13.43 9.41 -1.00
CA ARG A 377 12.55 8.74 -0.04
C ARG A 377 11.14 8.62 -0.64
N LEU A 378 10.76 7.39 -0.93
CA LEU A 378 9.49 7.04 -1.57
C LEU A 378 8.89 5.78 -0.96
N PRO A 379 7.57 5.60 -1.08
CA PRO A 379 6.95 4.29 -0.86
C PRO A 379 7.42 3.28 -1.90
N ILE A 380 7.56 2.03 -1.46
CA ILE A 380 7.87 0.88 -2.33
C ILE A 380 7.01 -0.32 -1.93
N ALA A 381 6.69 -1.17 -2.89
CA ALA A 381 5.91 -2.39 -2.64
C ALA A 381 6.77 -3.44 -1.94
N VAL A 382 6.30 -3.90 -0.78
CA VAL A 382 6.83 -5.07 -0.05
C VAL A 382 5.87 -6.23 -0.26
N SER A 383 6.41 -7.43 -0.56
CA SER A 383 5.61 -8.64 -0.83
C SER A 383 6.47 -9.88 -0.59
N HIS A 384 6.76 -10.19 0.69
CA HIS A 384 7.63 -11.33 1.03
C HIS A 384 7.40 -11.86 2.46
N GLY A 385 7.64 -13.16 2.65
CA GLY A 385 7.67 -13.82 3.96
C GLY A 385 9.09 -13.99 4.53
N GLU A 386 10.12 -13.92 3.70
CA GLU A 386 11.52 -14.15 4.06
C GLU A 386 12.41 -12.98 3.61
N GLY A 387 12.25 -11.81 4.23
CA GLY A 387 12.97 -10.59 3.88
C GLY A 387 13.99 -10.10 4.92
N TYR A 388 14.09 -10.76 6.07
CA TYR A 388 15.00 -10.40 7.15
C TYR A 388 16.47 -10.61 6.75
N ALA A 389 17.26 -9.54 6.74
CA ALA A 389 18.70 -9.57 6.45
C ALA A 389 19.46 -10.19 7.63
N ASN A 390 19.73 -11.49 7.56
CA ASN A 390 20.30 -12.29 8.64
C ASN A 390 21.82 -12.42 8.52
N PHE A 391 22.53 -11.55 9.22
CA PHE A 391 23.99 -11.54 9.27
C PHE A 391 24.58 -12.60 10.22
N ALA A 392 23.77 -13.21 11.10
CA ALA A 392 24.24 -14.31 11.92
C ALA A 392 24.52 -15.58 11.10
N LEU A 393 23.88 -15.72 9.94
CA LEU A 393 24.09 -16.87 9.05
C LEU A 393 25.19 -16.62 8.00
N ARG A 394 25.37 -15.36 7.57
CA ARG A 394 26.38 -14.99 6.57
C ARG A 394 26.55 -13.47 6.50
N GLY A 395 27.74 -13.02 6.11
CA GLY A 395 28.08 -11.64 5.80
C GLY A 395 28.46 -10.82 7.02
N ASP A 396 28.65 -9.51 6.79
CA ASP A 396 29.04 -8.56 7.82
C ASP A 396 28.34 -7.21 7.59
N LEU A 397 27.46 -6.84 8.51
CA LEU A 397 26.68 -5.60 8.44
C LEU A 397 27.56 -4.35 8.39
N SER A 398 28.73 -4.38 9.03
CA SER A 398 29.65 -3.24 9.08
C SER A 398 30.43 -3.04 7.77
N ARG A 399 30.46 -4.04 6.91
CA ARG A 399 31.26 -4.07 5.67
C ARG A 399 30.44 -4.11 4.41
N VAL A 400 29.18 -4.55 4.51
CA VAL A 400 28.28 -4.65 3.36
C VAL A 400 27.98 -3.27 2.77
N HIS A 401 28.00 -3.15 1.46
CA HIS A 401 27.54 -1.93 0.78
C HIS A 401 26.02 -1.89 0.79
N GLN A 402 25.46 -1.10 1.73
CA GLN A 402 24.05 -0.87 1.87
C GLN A 402 23.56 0.08 0.76
N ALA A 403 22.49 -0.26 0.07
CA ALA A 403 21.98 0.54 -1.04
C ALA A 403 20.59 1.15 -0.78
N MET A 404 19.80 0.55 0.12
CA MET A 404 18.47 1.05 0.49
C MET A 404 18.09 0.55 1.89
N ARG A 405 17.32 1.37 2.61
CA ARG A 405 16.81 1.02 3.95
C ARG A 405 15.37 1.47 4.16
N PHE A 406 14.65 0.81 5.04
CA PHE A 406 13.37 1.28 5.56
C PHE A 406 13.60 2.49 6.48
N VAL A 407 12.66 3.44 6.41
CA VAL A 407 12.72 4.67 7.21
C VAL A 407 11.37 4.96 7.86
N ASP A 408 11.43 5.72 8.96
CA ASP A 408 10.25 6.25 9.63
C ASP A 408 9.67 7.49 8.93
N GLY A 409 8.61 8.07 9.51
CA GLY A 409 7.96 9.27 8.99
C GLY A 409 8.83 10.53 9.00
N LEU A 410 9.99 10.51 9.68
CA LEU A 410 10.96 11.61 9.70
C LEU A 410 12.12 11.36 8.72
N GLY A 411 12.18 10.17 8.12
CA GLY A 411 13.23 9.74 7.20
C GLY A 411 14.46 9.16 7.88
N ALA A 412 14.39 8.83 9.17
CA ALA A 412 15.44 8.11 9.85
C ALA A 412 15.32 6.60 9.61
N GLY A 413 16.45 5.88 9.44
CA GLY A 413 16.45 4.43 9.36
C GLY A 413 15.77 3.81 10.59
N THR A 414 14.91 2.80 10.38
CA THR A 414 14.08 2.25 11.46
C THR A 414 14.11 0.74 11.52
N GLU A 415 14.08 0.20 12.73
CA GLU A 415 13.84 -1.22 13.02
C GLU A 415 12.42 -1.45 13.57
N ALA A 416 11.65 -0.37 13.76
CA ALA A 416 10.32 -0.46 14.34
C ALA A 416 9.31 -1.05 13.35
N TYR A 417 8.61 -2.09 13.76
CA TYR A 417 7.46 -2.63 13.05
C TYR A 417 6.23 -1.69 13.26
N PRO A 418 5.37 -1.44 12.27
CA PRO A 418 5.34 -2.02 10.92
C PRO A 418 6.16 -1.25 9.86
N LEU A 419 6.88 -0.20 10.22
CA LEU A 419 7.63 0.65 9.28
C LEU A 419 8.80 -0.12 8.62
N ASN A 420 9.44 -1.00 9.39
CA ASN A 420 10.35 -2.03 8.90
C ASN A 420 9.63 -3.39 8.96
N PRO A 421 9.02 -3.83 7.85
CA PRO A 421 8.12 -4.98 7.87
C PRO A 421 8.81 -6.32 8.07
N ASN A 422 10.10 -6.44 7.76
CA ASN A 422 10.83 -7.69 7.90
C ASN A 422 11.77 -7.75 9.12
N GLY A 423 11.96 -6.60 9.83
CA GLY A 423 12.78 -6.53 11.03
C GLY A 423 14.30 -6.44 10.77
N SER A 424 14.73 -6.22 9.53
CA SER A 424 16.18 -6.17 9.18
C SER A 424 16.92 -5.11 9.97
N PRO A 425 18.15 -5.41 10.43
CA PRO A 425 18.97 -4.49 11.22
C PRO A 425 19.24 -3.20 10.44
N GLY A 426 19.12 -2.05 11.11
CA GLY A 426 19.26 -0.72 10.52
C GLY A 426 18.26 -0.39 9.42
N GLY A 427 17.21 -1.18 9.26
CA GLY A 427 16.24 -1.06 8.17
C GLY A 427 16.74 -1.59 6.83
N LEU A 428 17.88 -2.27 6.77
CA LEU A 428 18.52 -2.69 5.53
C LEU A 428 17.57 -3.52 4.65
N THR A 429 17.46 -3.13 3.37
CA THR A 429 16.56 -3.84 2.44
C THR A 429 17.11 -3.95 1.01
N ALA A 430 18.31 -3.37 0.74
CA ALA A 430 19.07 -3.62 -0.48
C ALA A 430 20.57 -3.55 -0.22
N VAL A 431 21.31 -4.43 -0.88
CA VAL A 431 22.77 -4.53 -0.83
C VAL A 431 23.36 -4.50 -2.24
N THR A 432 24.60 -4.07 -2.37
CA THR A 432 25.28 -4.05 -3.68
C THR A 432 26.76 -4.48 -3.53
N THR A 433 27.42 -4.77 -4.65
CA THR A 433 28.87 -5.04 -4.68
C THR A 433 29.68 -3.75 -4.66
N ALA A 434 30.97 -3.84 -4.31
CA ALA A 434 31.86 -2.68 -4.26
C ALA A 434 32.00 -1.97 -5.61
N ASP A 435 31.90 -2.69 -6.71
CA ASP A 435 31.89 -2.14 -8.08
C ASP A 435 30.50 -1.73 -8.57
N GLY A 436 29.46 -1.94 -7.76
CA GLY A 436 28.08 -1.51 -7.99
C GLY A 436 27.30 -2.28 -9.07
N ARG A 437 27.93 -3.26 -9.73
CA ARG A 437 27.33 -3.98 -10.87
C ARG A 437 26.23 -4.96 -10.48
N PHE A 438 26.30 -5.52 -9.30
CA PHE A 438 25.31 -6.47 -8.79
C PHE A 438 24.59 -5.86 -7.58
N THR A 439 23.28 -5.84 -7.65
CA THR A 439 22.43 -5.31 -6.57
C THR A 439 21.33 -6.33 -6.27
N ALA A 440 21.10 -6.57 -4.98
CA ALA A 440 20.04 -7.43 -4.48
C ALA A 440 19.13 -6.65 -3.54
N MET A 441 17.83 -6.65 -3.78
CA MET A 441 16.85 -5.89 -3.01
C MET A 441 15.58 -6.69 -2.74
N MET A 442 15.02 -6.55 -1.55
CA MET A 442 13.81 -7.28 -1.18
C MET A 442 12.51 -6.63 -1.68
N PRO A 443 12.31 -5.31 -1.63
CA PRO A 443 11.11 -4.67 -2.17
C PRO A 443 11.06 -4.71 -3.71
N HIS A 444 9.85 -4.50 -4.23
CA HIS A 444 9.50 -4.61 -5.65
C HIS A 444 9.38 -3.24 -6.33
N PRO A 445 10.42 -2.68 -6.93
CA PRO A 445 10.33 -1.42 -7.66
C PRO A 445 9.49 -1.54 -8.94
N GLU A 446 9.43 -2.75 -9.56
CA GLU A 446 8.62 -3.03 -10.75
C GLU A 446 7.11 -2.95 -10.51
N ARG A 447 6.69 -2.94 -9.25
CA ARG A 447 5.29 -2.79 -8.84
C ARG A 447 4.90 -1.36 -8.49
N VAL A 448 5.84 -0.41 -8.58
CA VAL A 448 5.63 1.01 -8.22
C VAL A 448 6.31 2.00 -9.17
N PHE A 449 6.86 1.54 -10.31
CA PHE A 449 7.55 2.45 -11.26
C PHE A 449 6.60 3.26 -12.14
N ARG A 450 5.33 2.88 -12.23
CA ARG A 450 4.27 3.69 -12.86
C ARG A 450 3.46 4.38 -11.77
N GLN A 451 3.12 5.66 -11.98
CA GLN A 451 2.34 6.40 -10.98
C GLN A 451 0.98 5.76 -10.68
N VAL A 452 0.34 5.16 -11.70
CA VAL A 452 -0.96 4.47 -11.54
C VAL A 452 -0.92 3.26 -10.60
N GLN A 453 0.27 2.73 -10.31
CA GLN A 453 0.45 1.60 -9.38
C GLN A 453 0.52 2.04 -7.90
N MET A 454 0.68 3.33 -7.66
CA MET A 454 0.76 3.90 -6.32
C MET A 454 -0.63 4.21 -5.78
N SER A 455 -0.85 4.00 -4.49
CA SER A 455 -2.10 4.41 -3.82
C SER A 455 -2.29 5.91 -3.81
N TRP A 456 -1.20 6.65 -3.78
CA TRP A 456 -1.16 8.11 -3.81
C TRP A 456 0.13 8.61 -4.46
N THR A 457 0.03 9.67 -5.24
CA THR A 457 1.17 10.40 -5.82
C THR A 457 0.91 11.89 -5.74
N PRO A 458 1.95 12.74 -5.74
CA PRO A 458 1.78 14.16 -6.03
C PRO A 458 1.10 14.35 -7.39
N ALA A 459 0.43 15.47 -7.58
CA ALA A 459 -0.16 15.84 -8.87
C ALA A 459 0.96 16.12 -9.89
N ASP A 460 1.47 15.05 -10.48
CA ASP A 460 2.49 15.06 -11.52
C ASP A 460 1.92 14.36 -12.77
N PRO A 461 1.96 14.98 -13.96
CA PRO A 461 1.46 14.39 -15.19
C PRO A 461 2.31 13.24 -15.72
N SER A 462 3.47 12.94 -15.14
CA SER A 462 4.37 11.88 -15.60
C SER A 462 3.72 10.51 -15.45
N ALA A 463 3.88 9.67 -16.48
CA ALA A 463 3.37 8.29 -16.43
C ALA A 463 4.21 7.39 -15.50
N HIS A 464 5.45 7.78 -15.19
CA HIS A 464 6.39 7.01 -14.41
C HIS A 464 6.70 7.69 -13.07
N SER A 465 6.83 6.89 -12.02
CA SER A 465 7.37 7.34 -10.74
C SER A 465 8.91 7.44 -10.81
N PRO A 466 9.55 8.07 -9.82
CA PRO A 466 11.02 8.13 -9.78
C PRO A 466 11.70 6.76 -9.76
N TRP A 467 11.03 5.68 -9.39
CA TRP A 467 11.57 4.31 -9.43
C TRP A 467 11.97 3.87 -10.84
N MET A 468 11.40 4.45 -11.89
CA MET A 468 11.79 4.17 -13.27
C MET A 468 13.28 4.43 -13.55
N HIS A 469 13.95 5.26 -12.75
CA HIS A 469 15.37 5.55 -12.92
C HIS A 469 16.30 4.38 -12.61
N ILE A 470 15.87 3.38 -11.87
CA ILE A 470 16.61 2.13 -11.66
C ILE A 470 17.00 1.52 -13.03
N TRP A 471 16.04 1.36 -13.90
CA TRP A 471 16.25 0.77 -15.23
C TRP A 471 16.92 1.73 -16.21
N ARG A 472 16.61 3.02 -16.13
CA ARG A 472 17.29 4.05 -16.94
C ARG A 472 18.76 4.17 -16.58
N ASN A 473 19.13 4.04 -15.31
CA ASN A 473 20.52 4.03 -14.89
C ASN A 473 21.26 2.80 -15.43
N ALA A 474 20.67 1.61 -15.35
CA ALA A 474 21.23 0.41 -15.98
C ALA A 474 21.41 0.63 -17.49
N ARG A 475 20.44 1.27 -18.16
CA ARG A 475 20.52 1.56 -19.59
C ARG A 475 21.64 2.54 -19.92
N ARG A 476 21.82 3.60 -19.11
CA ARG A 476 22.93 4.56 -19.28
C ARG A 476 24.29 3.89 -19.07
N TRP A 477 24.37 2.96 -18.13
CA TRP A 477 25.61 2.27 -17.82
C TRP A 477 26.08 1.35 -18.96
N VAL A 478 25.14 0.71 -19.66
CA VAL A 478 25.47 -0.16 -20.81
C VAL A 478 25.90 0.66 -22.05
N GLY A 479 25.45 1.90 -22.20
CA GLY A 479 25.77 2.82 -23.31
C GLY A 479 24.68 2.87 -24.38
#